data_28f52c350a1dfcd21119b4996979e922
#
_entry.id   28f52c350a1dfcd21119b4996979e922
#
_cell.length_a   1.000
_cell.length_b   1.000
_cell.length_c   1.000
_cell.angle_alpha   90.00
_cell.angle_beta   90.00
_cell.angle_gamma   90.00
#
_symmetry.space_group_name_H-M   'P 1'
#
loop_
_entity.id
_entity.type
_entity.pdbx_description
1 polymer ?
#
loop_
_entity_poly.entity_id
_entity_poly.type
_entity_poly.pdbx_seq_one_letter_code
_entity_poly.pdbx_strand_id
1 'polypeptide(L)'
;MANGMDRASGDYNDFWAGRDYLNQMKPMKAALLMSHGFNDWNVMPEHSYRISKRAREMGIPTQIYYHQNGHGGPPPMKMMNRWFTRYLHGIENGVEKDAKAWIVRENDNRLTPTAYQEYPNPAAEPVVLHLGAGAPKIGKLTRNNLNIKEKETLTDNHTFSAESLAKTKNSNHRLLYVTSTLKEDLHISGLPSITIKAASSKPAVNLSVYLVSLPWNMNKRAKITDNIITRGWADLQNHSSLTNGSALKPGVFYKMSFDFQPDDQVIKKGQQIGLMIFSSDSEYTILPEPGTKLTVDLKETIITLPIVGGNAAFKAAVD
;
A
#
# COMPACT_ATOMS: atom_id res chain seq x y z
N MET A 1 -27.05 -4.00 -4.54
CA MET A 1 -25.68 -3.98 -4.02
C MET A 1 -25.59 -4.35 -2.55
N ALA A 2 -26.34 -3.71 -1.66
CA ALA A 2 -26.20 -3.94 -0.21
C ALA A 2 -26.31 -5.40 0.26
N ASN A 3 -27.22 -6.19 -0.32
CA ASN A 3 -27.47 -7.57 0.12
C ASN A 3 -26.42 -8.61 -0.32
N GLY A 4 -25.53 -8.28 -1.27
CA GLY A 4 -24.50 -9.22 -1.72
C GLY A 4 -23.12 -8.97 -1.10
N MET A 5 -22.90 -7.80 -0.51
CA MET A 5 -21.58 -7.36 -0.05
C MET A 5 -21.13 -8.05 1.25
N ASP A 6 -22.06 -8.68 1.97
CA ASP A 6 -21.82 -9.34 3.25
C ASP A 6 -20.89 -8.55 4.19
N ARG A 7 -21.38 -7.40 4.62
CA ARG A 7 -20.62 -6.53 5.52
C ARG A 7 -20.40 -7.11 6.92
N ALA A 8 -21.14 -8.16 7.27
CA ALA A 8 -21.05 -8.77 8.59
C ALA A 8 -19.83 -9.68 8.71
N SER A 9 -19.54 -10.47 7.69
CA SER A 9 -18.37 -11.36 7.66
C SER A 9 -17.14 -10.74 6.99
N GLY A 10 -17.34 -9.81 6.04
CA GLY A 10 -16.28 -9.25 5.22
C GLY A 10 -15.72 -10.21 4.18
N ASP A 11 -16.37 -11.36 3.97
CA ASP A 11 -15.87 -12.44 3.12
C ASP A 11 -15.88 -12.08 1.63
N TYR A 12 -14.86 -12.55 0.92
CA TYR A 12 -14.83 -12.58 -0.54
C TYR A 12 -15.75 -13.70 -1.03
N ASN A 13 -17.00 -13.35 -1.29
CA ASN A 13 -18.08 -14.25 -1.72
C ASN A 13 -18.36 -14.17 -3.23
N ASP A 14 -19.38 -14.89 -3.72
CA ASP A 14 -19.77 -14.91 -5.14
C ASP A 14 -20.13 -13.53 -5.70
N PHE A 15 -20.63 -12.62 -4.86
CA PHE A 15 -20.89 -11.24 -5.29
C PHE A 15 -19.59 -10.52 -5.69
N TRP A 16 -18.52 -10.70 -4.94
CA TRP A 16 -17.22 -10.13 -5.24
C TRP A 16 -16.51 -10.89 -6.35
N ALA A 17 -16.55 -12.22 -6.31
CA ALA A 17 -15.96 -13.09 -7.33
C ALA A 17 -16.52 -12.80 -8.73
N GLY A 18 -17.82 -12.55 -8.84
CA GLY A 18 -18.47 -12.18 -10.11
C GLY A 18 -18.09 -10.80 -10.64
N ARG A 19 -17.40 -9.97 -9.84
CA ARG A 19 -16.91 -8.61 -10.18
C ARG A 19 -15.39 -8.55 -10.28
N ASP A 20 -14.72 -9.60 -9.90
CA ASP A 20 -13.26 -9.75 -10.04
C ASP A 20 -12.92 -10.28 -11.44
N TYR A 21 -12.83 -9.37 -12.40
CA TYR A 21 -12.49 -9.69 -13.77
C TYR A 21 -11.08 -10.27 -13.95
N LEU A 22 -10.23 -10.21 -12.95
CA LEU A 22 -8.91 -10.83 -12.96
C LEU A 22 -9.00 -12.34 -13.24
N ASN A 23 -10.03 -13.00 -12.66
CA ASN A 23 -10.30 -14.41 -12.86
C ASN A 23 -10.84 -14.73 -14.27
N GLN A 24 -11.32 -13.73 -15.00
CA GLN A 24 -11.94 -13.85 -16.32
C GLN A 24 -11.03 -13.39 -17.47
N MET A 25 -9.78 -13.04 -17.20
CA MET A 25 -8.84 -12.54 -18.21
C MET A 25 -8.40 -13.58 -19.24
N LYS A 26 -8.60 -14.88 -18.99
CA LYS A 26 -8.11 -15.97 -19.84
C LYS A 26 -8.40 -15.79 -21.35
N PRO A 27 -9.56 -15.30 -21.80
CA PRO A 27 -9.83 -15.07 -23.22
C PRO A 27 -9.21 -13.77 -23.78
N MET A 28 -8.60 -12.92 -22.96
CA MET A 28 -8.02 -11.65 -23.39
C MET A 28 -6.85 -11.88 -24.36
N LYS A 29 -6.88 -11.19 -25.50
CA LYS A 29 -5.81 -11.20 -26.51
C LYS A 29 -5.32 -9.80 -26.88
N ALA A 30 -6.09 -8.78 -26.56
CA ALA A 30 -5.79 -7.39 -26.89
C ALA A 30 -4.57 -6.89 -26.10
N ALA A 31 -3.68 -6.17 -26.78
CA ALA A 31 -2.57 -5.47 -26.12
C ALA A 31 -3.08 -4.43 -25.10
N LEU A 32 -2.44 -4.34 -23.96
CA LEU A 32 -2.87 -3.52 -22.82
C LEU A 32 -1.95 -2.33 -22.59
N LEU A 33 -2.49 -1.13 -22.73
CA LEU A 33 -1.88 0.10 -22.21
C LEU A 33 -2.67 0.54 -20.96
N MET A 34 -2.10 0.36 -19.78
CA MET A 34 -2.75 0.65 -18.50
C MET A 34 -2.24 2.00 -17.96
N SER A 35 -3.17 2.87 -17.56
CA SER A 35 -2.86 4.14 -16.87
C SER A 35 -3.54 4.20 -15.53
N HIS A 36 -2.83 4.63 -14.46
CA HIS A 36 -3.40 4.78 -13.13
C HIS A 36 -2.63 5.80 -12.28
N GLY A 37 -3.35 6.40 -11.30
CA GLY A 37 -2.74 7.22 -10.27
C GLY A 37 -2.47 6.42 -9.00
N PHE A 38 -1.26 6.49 -8.43
CA PHE A 38 -0.96 5.85 -7.14
C PHE A 38 -1.81 6.42 -5.99
N ASN A 39 -2.27 7.67 -6.12
CA ASN A 39 -3.17 8.32 -5.16
C ASN A 39 -4.62 8.33 -5.61
N ASP A 40 -5.03 7.36 -6.42
CA ASP A 40 -6.43 7.13 -6.74
C ASP A 40 -7.07 6.28 -5.63
N TRP A 41 -7.77 6.94 -4.72
CA TRP A 41 -8.47 6.29 -3.61
C TRP A 41 -9.95 6.00 -3.90
N ASN A 42 -10.40 6.33 -5.12
CA ASN A 42 -11.71 5.93 -5.62
C ASN A 42 -11.65 4.54 -6.29
N VAL A 43 -10.65 4.33 -7.15
CA VAL A 43 -10.31 3.02 -7.71
C VAL A 43 -8.89 2.68 -7.28
N MET A 44 -8.74 1.72 -6.39
CA MET A 44 -7.43 1.41 -5.78
C MET A 44 -6.41 0.98 -6.83
N PRO A 45 -5.17 1.52 -6.79
CA PRO A 45 -4.14 1.24 -7.79
C PRO A 45 -3.73 -0.24 -7.87
N GLU A 46 -3.97 -1.01 -6.83
CA GLU A 46 -3.77 -2.47 -6.83
C GLU A 46 -4.52 -3.16 -7.97
N HIS A 47 -5.72 -2.70 -8.34
CA HIS A 47 -6.48 -3.31 -9.42
C HIS A 47 -5.72 -3.26 -10.76
N SER A 48 -5.18 -2.10 -11.11
CA SER A 48 -4.42 -1.96 -12.35
C SER A 48 -3.09 -2.71 -12.30
N TYR A 49 -2.44 -2.74 -11.13
CA TYR A 49 -1.23 -3.52 -10.92
C TYR A 49 -1.48 -5.02 -11.14
N ARG A 50 -2.50 -5.59 -10.51
CA ARG A 50 -2.85 -7.02 -10.63
C ARG A 50 -3.24 -7.40 -12.07
N ILE A 51 -4.05 -6.58 -12.73
CA ILE A 51 -4.44 -6.78 -14.14
C ILE A 51 -3.21 -6.73 -15.05
N SER A 52 -2.35 -5.72 -14.89
CA SER A 52 -1.14 -5.59 -15.72
C SER A 52 -0.16 -6.74 -15.50
N LYS A 53 0.01 -7.18 -14.25
CA LYS A 53 0.83 -8.35 -13.91
C LYS A 53 0.26 -9.59 -14.58
N ARG A 54 -1.03 -9.84 -14.47
CA ARG A 54 -1.70 -10.99 -15.07
C ARG A 54 -1.60 -10.99 -16.59
N ALA A 55 -1.78 -9.84 -17.23
CA ALA A 55 -1.63 -9.71 -18.67
C ALA A 55 -0.22 -10.11 -19.14
N ARG A 56 0.82 -9.66 -18.43
CA ARG A 56 2.21 -10.05 -18.73
C ARG A 56 2.45 -11.53 -18.54
N GLU A 57 1.95 -12.14 -17.47
CA GLU A 57 2.04 -13.58 -17.23
C GLU A 57 1.37 -14.41 -18.34
N MET A 58 0.36 -13.85 -18.98
CA MET A 58 -0.32 -14.45 -20.14
C MET A 58 0.38 -14.19 -21.49
N GLY A 59 1.52 -13.49 -21.48
CA GLY A 59 2.24 -13.12 -22.71
C GLY A 59 1.57 -12.00 -23.52
N ILE A 60 0.61 -11.28 -22.95
CA ILE A 60 -0.06 -10.16 -23.59
C ILE A 60 0.88 -8.94 -23.62
N PRO A 61 1.09 -8.29 -24.78
CA PRO A 61 1.83 -7.04 -24.83
C PRO A 61 1.23 -6.04 -23.87
N THR A 62 2.03 -5.61 -22.88
CA THR A 62 1.55 -4.75 -21.80
C THR A 62 2.52 -3.62 -21.55
N GLN A 63 1.98 -2.41 -21.47
CA GLN A 63 2.70 -1.22 -21.05
C GLN A 63 1.89 -0.48 -19.99
N ILE A 64 2.54 0.04 -18.95
CA ILE A 64 1.88 0.79 -17.89
C ILE A 64 2.42 2.23 -17.84
N TYR A 65 1.54 3.15 -17.46
CA TYR A 65 1.85 4.53 -17.17
C TYR A 65 1.20 4.89 -15.83
N TYR A 66 2.04 5.03 -14.79
CA TYR A 66 1.56 5.36 -13.45
C TYR A 66 2.07 6.73 -13.01
N HIS A 67 1.28 7.42 -12.17
CA HIS A 67 1.58 8.78 -11.72
C HIS A 67 1.11 9.03 -10.30
N GLN A 68 1.63 10.06 -9.65
CA GLN A 68 1.33 10.39 -8.25
C GLN A 68 0.05 11.22 -8.05
N ASN A 69 -0.80 11.36 -9.05
CA ASN A 69 -2.08 12.05 -8.91
C ASN A 69 -3.19 11.06 -8.52
N GLY A 70 -4.40 11.59 -8.27
CA GLY A 70 -5.61 10.82 -8.03
C GLY A 70 -6.24 10.26 -9.31
N HIS A 71 -7.58 10.14 -9.29
CA HIS A 71 -8.37 9.56 -10.38
C HIS A 71 -8.17 10.29 -11.70
N GLY A 72 -7.96 9.52 -12.78
CA GLY A 72 -7.74 10.04 -14.12
C GLY A 72 -6.29 10.41 -14.41
N GLY A 73 -6.02 10.82 -15.63
CA GLY A 73 -4.69 11.17 -16.11
C GLY A 73 -4.16 10.19 -17.15
N PRO A 74 -4.49 10.43 -18.44
CA PRO A 74 -4.03 9.55 -19.52
C PRO A 74 -2.51 9.68 -19.73
N PRO A 75 -1.89 8.67 -20.34
CA PRO A 75 -0.52 8.77 -20.83
C PRO A 75 -0.35 9.95 -21.79
N PRO A 76 0.89 10.42 -22.03
CA PRO A 76 1.16 11.42 -23.06
C PRO A 76 0.62 10.98 -24.42
N MET A 77 0.06 11.91 -25.20
CA MET A 77 -0.53 11.62 -26.52
C MET A 77 0.44 10.87 -27.45
N LYS A 78 1.72 11.21 -27.41
CA LYS A 78 2.76 10.52 -28.20
C LYS A 78 2.85 9.03 -27.84
N MET A 79 2.71 8.68 -26.56
CA MET A 79 2.76 7.29 -26.08
C MET A 79 1.52 6.53 -26.55
N MET A 80 0.33 7.12 -26.36
CA MET A 80 -0.94 6.52 -26.82
C MET A 80 -0.97 6.34 -28.33
N ASN A 81 -0.59 7.36 -29.09
CA ASN A 81 -0.54 7.29 -30.56
C ASN A 81 0.39 6.16 -31.03
N ARG A 82 1.60 6.06 -30.47
CA ARG A 82 2.56 5.01 -30.79
C ARG A 82 2.00 3.62 -30.51
N TRP A 83 1.32 3.43 -29.35
CA TRP A 83 0.69 2.17 -28.95
C TRP A 83 -0.44 1.78 -29.89
N PHE A 84 -1.38 2.68 -30.15
CA PHE A 84 -2.54 2.41 -31.00
C PHE A 84 -2.16 2.24 -32.47
N THR A 85 -1.17 2.97 -32.98
CA THR A 85 -0.63 2.79 -34.33
C THR A 85 -0.14 1.35 -34.53
N ARG A 86 0.53 0.78 -33.53
CA ARG A 86 0.99 -0.62 -33.59
C ARG A 86 -0.14 -1.61 -33.47
N TYR A 87 -0.96 -1.51 -32.43
CA TYR A 87 -1.87 -2.60 -32.05
C TYR A 87 -3.27 -2.47 -32.66
N LEU A 88 -3.69 -1.34 -33.17
CA LEU A 88 -4.94 -1.16 -33.91
C LEU A 88 -4.72 -1.09 -35.43
N HIS A 89 -3.65 -0.43 -35.88
CA HIS A 89 -3.39 -0.25 -37.31
C HIS A 89 -2.36 -1.25 -37.87
N GLY A 90 -1.72 -2.06 -37.04
CA GLY A 90 -0.74 -3.06 -37.44
C GLY A 90 0.60 -2.50 -37.94
N ILE A 91 0.82 -1.17 -37.85
CA ILE A 91 2.03 -0.52 -38.33
C ILE A 91 3.20 -0.82 -37.40
N GLU A 92 4.25 -1.40 -37.92
CA GLU A 92 5.48 -1.65 -37.17
C GLU A 92 6.20 -0.35 -36.84
N ASN A 93 6.33 -0.04 -35.55
CA ASN A 93 6.96 1.17 -35.05
C ASN A 93 7.93 0.90 -33.87
N GLY A 94 8.18 -0.37 -33.56
CA GLY A 94 9.11 -0.80 -32.53
C GLY A 94 8.67 -0.55 -31.09
N VAL A 95 7.38 -0.28 -30.83
CA VAL A 95 6.88 -0.04 -29.45
C VAL A 95 7.08 -1.24 -28.54
N GLU A 96 7.20 -2.45 -29.09
CA GLU A 96 7.48 -3.68 -28.34
C GLU A 96 8.84 -3.66 -27.62
N LYS A 97 9.77 -2.82 -28.12
CA LYS A 97 11.12 -2.63 -27.55
C LYS A 97 11.19 -1.51 -26.52
N ASP A 98 10.11 -0.73 -26.40
CA ASP A 98 10.05 0.35 -25.41
C ASP A 98 10.00 -0.22 -23.98
N ALA A 99 10.32 0.60 -22.99
CA ALA A 99 10.16 0.30 -21.58
C ALA A 99 8.72 -0.15 -21.27
N LYS A 100 8.56 -1.10 -20.38
CA LYS A 100 7.24 -1.67 -20.04
C LYS A 100 6.51 -0.84 -18.99
N ALA A 101 7.23 -0.01 -18.23
CA ALA A 101 6.66 0.86 -17.23
C ALA A 101 7.18 2.29 -17.37
N TRP A 102 6.27 3.24 -17.26
CA TRP A 102 6.53 4.67 -17.34
C TRP A 102 5.96 5.33 -16.09
N ILE A 103 6.82 5.79 -15.21
CA ILE A 103 6.47 6.27 -13.88
C ILE A 103 6.68 7.78 -13.80
N VAL A 104 5.62 8.49 -13.41
CA VAL A 104 5.68 9.90 -13.02
C VAL A 104 5.69 9.96 -11.51
N ARG A 105 6.87 10.15 -10.92
CA ARG A 105 7.03 10.29 -9.47
C ARG A 105 6.56 11.66 -8.99
N GLU A 106 6.57 11.82 -7.67
CA GLU A 106 6.33 13.12 -7.04
C GLU A 106 7.23 14.21 -7.65
N ASN A 107 6.64 15.33 -8.04
CA ASN A 107 7.31 16.48 -8.68
C ASN A 107 7.84 16.27 -10.12
N ASP A 108 7.67 15.08 -10.72
CA ASP A 108 8.03 14.83 -12.11
C ASP A 108 7.02 15.47 -13.08
N ASN A 109 7.47 15.71 -14.29
CA ASN A 109 6.61 16.16 -15.38
C ASN A 109 5.89 14.96 -16.00
N ARG A 110 4.57 15.04 -16.10
CA ARG A 110 3.72 13.99 -16.71
C ARG A 110 4.06 13.70 -18.17
N LEU A 111 4.65 14.64 -18.89
CA LEU A 111 5.03 14.43 -20.29
C LEU A 111 6.40 13.75 -20.46
N THR A 112 7.17 13.67 -19.38
CA THR A 112 8.51 13.05 -19.35
C THR A 112 8.64 12.05 -18.20
N PRO A 113 7.82 10.97 -18.23
CA PRO A 113 7.87 9.95 -17.19
C PRO A 113 9.21 9.22 -17.20
N THR A 114 9.63 8.71 -16.04
CA THR A 114 10.81 7.84 -15.92
C THR A 114 10.49 6.46 -16.47
N ALA A 115 11.34 5.95 -17.35
CA ALA A 115 11.20 4.64 -17.96
C ALA A 115 11.83 3.54 -17.08
N TYR A 116 11.07 2.47 -16.80
CA TYR A 116 11.56 1.24 -16.19
C TYR A 116 11.36 0.07 -17.16
N GLN A 117 12.23 -0.93 -17.08
CA GLN A 117 12.04 -2.16 -17.86
C GLN A 117 10.75 -2.86 -17.47
N GLU A 118 10.40 -2.79 -16.19
CA GLU A 118 9.11 -3.25 -15.65
C GLU A 118 8.80 -2.53 -14.32
N TYR A 119 7.58 -2.72 -13.81
CA TYR A 119 7.18 -2.25 -12.49
C TYR A 119 6.73 -3.46 -11.64
N PRO A 120 7.18 -3.54 -10.38
CA PRO A 120 8.06 -2.61 -9.63
C PRO A 120 9.44 -2.41 -10.27
N ASN A 121 10.16 -1.35 -9.87
CA ASN A 121 11.52 -1.11 -10.34
C ASN A 121 12.37 -2.37 -10.14
N PRO A 122 13.05 -2.91 -11.18
CA PRO A 122 13.82 -4.16 -11.07
C PRO A 122 14.94 -4.15 -10.01
N ALA A 123 15.40 -2.97 -9.60
CA ALA A 123 16.38 -2.81 -8.53
C ALA A 123 15.76 -2.72 -7.12
N ALA A 124 14.42 -2.83 -7.01
CA ALA A 124 13.75 -2.87 -5.73
C ALA A 124 13.87 -4.25 -5.08
N GLU A 125 14.41 -4.28 -3.87
CA GLU A 125 14.59 -5.50 -3.08
C GLU A 125 13.85 -5.38 -1.74
N PRO A 126 13.37 -6.50 -1.16
CA PRO A 126 12.67 -6.50 0.10
C PRO A 126 13.61 -6.14 1.27
N VAL A 127 13.21 -5.14 2.05
CA VAL A 127 13.86 -4.76 3.31
C VAL A 127 12.88 -4.99 4.44
N VAL A 128 13.22 -5.90 5.36
CA VAL A 128 12.40 -6.24 6.52
C VAL A 128 12.71 -5.30 7.68
N LEU A 129 11.66 -4.72 8.27
CA LEU A 129 11.77 -3.85 9.43
C LEU A 129 10.94 -4.42 10.59
N HIS A 130 11.48 -4.25 11.79
CA HIS A 130 10.93 -4.69 13.07
C HIS A 130 10.46 -3.48 13.89
N LEU A 131 9.49 -3.73 14.78
CA LEU A 131 8.88 -2.73 15.64
C LEU A 131 9.57 -2.71 17.00
N GLY A 132 9.93 -1.52 17.47
CA GLY A 132 10.40 -1.27 18.83
C GLY A 132 9.37 -0.46 19.62
N ALA A 133 9.19 -0.79 20.89
CA ALA A 133 8.15 -0.26 21.76
C ALA A 133 8.15 1.28 21.85
N GLY A 134 7.00 1.85 22.26
CA GLY A 134 6.80 3.28 22.48
C GLY A 134 5.70 3.91 21.62
N ALA A 135 5.00 3.14 20.82
CA ALA A 135 4.09 3.60 19.76
C ALA A 135 2.82 4.36 20.20
N PRO A 136 2.28 4.27 21.42
CA PRO A 136 1.28 5.25 21.87
C PRO A 136 1.78 6.68 21.79
N LYS A 137 3.08 6.89 22.01
CA LYS A 137 3.80 8.11 21.61
C LYS A 137 4.40 7.89 20.23
N ILE A 138 5.66 7.46 20.16
CA ILE A 138 6.39 7.11 18.94
C ILE A 138 7.32 5.96 19.25
N GLY A 139 7.09 4.79 18.66
CA GLY A 139 7.96 3.63 18.70
C GLY A 139 9.04 3.68 17.62
N LYS A 140 9.89 2.66 17.57
CA LYS A 140 10.98 2.56 16.58
C LYS A 140 10.58 1.62 15.43
N LEU A 141 11.04 1.97 14.22
CA LEU A 141 10.99 1.12 13.04
C LEU A 141 12.43 0.89 12.58
N THR A 142 12.93 -0.35 12.60
CA THR A 142 14.35 -0.67 12.41
C THR A 142 14.57 -2.03 11.75
N ARG A 143 15.71 -2.19 11.06
CA ARG A 143 16.15 -3.50 10.52
C ARG A 143 16.57 -4.49 11.61
N ASN A 144 17.01 -3.99 12.75
CA ASN A 144 17.49 -4.83 13.83
C ASN A 144 16.32 -5.53 14.51
N ASN A 145 16.33 -6.86 14.56
CA ASN A 145 15.41 -7.60 15.39
C ASN A 145 15.74 -7.34 16.86
N LEU A 146 14.95 -6.48 17.48
CA LEU A 146 15.14 -6.10 18.88
C LEU A 146 14.75 -7.20 19.87
N ASN A 147 14.18 -8.32 19.38
CA ASN A 147 13.68 -9.44 20.17
C ASN A 147 12.76 -9.02 21.35
N ILE A 148 11.99 -7.99 21.11
CA ILE A 148 11.06 -7.37 22.08
C ILE A 148 9.88 -8.30 22.30
N LYS A 149 9.54 -8.57 23.57
CA LYS A 149 8.36 -9.38 23.93
C LYS A 149 7.12 -8.54 24.27
N GLU A 150 7.26 -7.24 24.18
CA GLU A 150 6.20 -6.29 24.49
C GLU A 150 5.05 -6.39 23.49
N LYS A 151 3.89 -6.03 23.98
CA LYS A 151 2.66 -5.86 23.22
C LYS A 151 2.17 -4.45 23.44
N GLU A 152 1.65 -3.84 22.40
CA GLU A 152 1.08 -2.50 22.48
C GLU A 152 -0.36 -2.51 22.03
N THR A 153 -1.18 -1.68 22.69
CA THR A 153 -2.64 -1.68 22.49
C THR A 153 -3.10 -0.29 22.08
N LEU A 154 -3.94 -0.25 21.07
CA LEU A 154 -4.75 0.92 20.74
C LEU A 154 -6.23 0.65 21.01
N THR A 155 -7.01 1.71 21.13
CA THR A 155 -8.48 1.66 21.26
C THR A 155 -9.08 2.28 20.00
N ASP A 156 -9.89 1.51 19.28
CA ASP A 156 -10.55 1.97 18.06
C ASP A 156 -11.48 3.15 18.33
N ASN A 157 -11.37 4.15 17.45
CA ASN A 157 -12.28 5.28 17.44
C ASN A 157 -12.32 5.94 16.05
N HIS A 158 -13.31 5.60 15.26
CA HIS A 158 -13.50 6.09 13.88
C HIS A 158 -13.78 7.59 13.78
N THR A 159 -14.00 8.31 14.88
CA THR A 159 -14.20 9.77 14.85
C THR A 159 -12.89 10.52 14.56
N PHE A 160 -11.74 9.86 14.68
CA PHE A 160 -10.45 10.40 14.29
C PHE A 160 -10.09 9.97 12.87
N SER A 161 -9.83 10.93 12.00
CA SER A 161 -9.30 10.63 10.66
C SER A 161 -7.85 10.12 10.75
N ALA A 162 -7.43 9.31 9.78
CA ALA A 162 -6.05 8.84 9.69
C ALA A 162 -5.04 10.01 9.69
N GLU A 163 -5.36 11.12 9.02
CA GLU A 163 -4.55 12.33 9.03
C GLU A 163 -4.40 12.91 10.44
N SER A 164 -5.48 13.02 11.21
CA SER A 164 -5.43 13.53 12.59
C SER A 164 -4.61 12.64 13.51
N LEU A 165 -4.71 11.31 13.33
CA LEU A 165 -3.93 10.32 14.08
C LEU A 165 -2.43 10.41 13.76
N ALA A 166 -2.06 10.60 12.49
CA ALA A 166 -0.68 10.73 12.06
C ALA A 166 0.00 12.02 12.58
N LYS A 167 -0.74 13.12 12.64
CA LYS A 167 -0.25 14.42 13.15
C LYS A 167 -0.03 14.47 14.65
N THR A 168 -0.77 13.67 15.40
CA THR A 168 -0.81 13.75 16.86
C THR A 168 0.43 13.07 17.46
N LYS A 169 1.15 13.80 18.35
CA LYS A 169 2.34 13.27 19.05
C LYS A 169 2.04 12.06 19.93
N ASN A 170 0.88 12.05 20.59
CA ASN A 170 0.42 10.97 21.46
C ASN A 170 -1.03 10.62 21.12
N SER A 171 -1.34 9.34 20.97
CA SER A 171 -2.70 8.88 20.79
C SER A 171 -2.85 7.45 21.28
N ASN A 172 -3.96 7.17 21.97
CA ASN A 172 -4.37 5.80 22.31
C ASN A 172 -5.19 5.15 21.17
N HIS A 173 -5.37 5.85 20.05
CA HIS A 173 -6.19 5.40 18.92
C HIS A 173 -5.35 4.93 17.73
N ARG A 174 -4.03 4.96 17.86
CA ARG A 174 -3.07 4.44 16.88
C ARG A 174 -1.78 3.99 17.53
N LEU A 175 -1.01 3.14 16.84
CA LEU A 175 0.40 2.86 17.12
C LEU A 175 1.23 3.43 15.97
N LEU A 176 2.29 4.19 16.29
CA LEU A 176 3.16 4.83 15.29
C LEU A 176 4.63 4.47 15.56
N TYR A 177 5.25 3.83 14.59
CA TYR A 177 6.66 3.44 14.62
C TYR A 177 7.41 4.17 13.53
N VAL A 178 8.58 4.76 13.84
CA VAL A 178 9.34 5.59 12.89
C VAL A 178 10.79 5.14 12.77
N THR A 179 11.35 5.30 11.57
CA THR A 179 12.79 5.13 11.33
C THR A 179 13.60 6.26 11.98
N SER A 180 14.93 6.13 12.00
CA SER A 180 15.81 7.31 12.14
C SER A 180 15.49 8.32 11.03
N THR A 181 15.86 9.59 11.25
CA THR A 181 15.79 10.61 10.20
C THR A 181 16.70 10.22 9.05
N LEU A 182 16.18 10.22 7.83
CA LEU A 182 16.91 9.84 6.63
C LEU A 182 18.08 10.81 6.38
N LYS A 183 19.26 10.26 6.18
CA LYS A 183 20.50 10.99 5.82
C LYS A 183 20.65 11.16 4.31
N GLU A 184 19.96 10.31 3.55
CA GLU A 184 19.90 10.32 2.09
C GLU A 184 18.46 10.07 1.63
N ASP A 185 18.16 10.39 0.36
CA ASP A 185 16.89 10.05 -0.26
C ASP A 185 16.71 8.53 -0.32
N LEU A 186 15.50 8.04 -0.07
CA LEU A 186 15.19 6.61 -0.10
C LEU A 186 14.01 6.34 -1.03
N HIS A 187 14.21 5.47 -2.02
CA HIS A 187 13.23 5.15 -3.04
C HIS A 187 12.49 3.85 -2.72
N ILE A 188 11.18 3.93 -2.53
CA ILE A 188 10.25 2.80 -2.44
C ILE A 188 9.62 2.59 -3.82
N SER A 189 9.63 1.37 -4.36
CA SER A 189 8.99 1.03 -5.63
C SER A 189 8.36 -0.36 -5.57
N GLY A 190 7.04 -0.42 -5.55
CA GLY A 190 6.28 -1.68 -5.50
C GLY A 190 5.22 -1.73 -4.40
N LEU A 191 4.95 -2.94 -3.88
CA LEU A 191 3.96 -3.18 -2.84
C LEU A 191 4.67 -3.44 -1.50
N PRO A 192 4.62 -2.52 -0.54
CA PRO A 192 4.94 -2.85 0.83
C PRO A 192 3.99 -3.91 1.37
N SER A 193 4.43 -4.72 2.32
CA SER A 193 3.58 -5.72 2.97
C SER A 193 3.81 -5.76 4.46
N ILE A 194 2.80 -6.14 5.22
CA ILE A 194 2.89 -6.34 6.67
C ILE A 194 2.52 -7.78 7.02
N THR A 195 3.30 -8.38 7.91
CA THR A 195 2.88 -9.54 8.68
C THR A 195 2.61 -9.05 10.09
N ILE A 196 1.37 -9.14 10.54
CA ILE A 196 0.94 -8.64 11.84
C ILE A 196 0.39 -9.79 12.69
N LYS A 197 0.77 -9.83 13.97
CA LYS A 197 0.16 -10.69 14.96
C LYS A 197 -0.57 -9.83 15.98
N ALA A 198 -1.88 -9.95 16.01
CA ALA A 198 -2.73 -9.08 16.80
C ALA A 198 -3.89 -9.83 17.48
N ALA A 199 -4.42 -9.23 18.55
CA ALA A 199 -5.60 -9.71 19.26
C ALA A 199 -6.62 -8.59 19.39
N SER A 200 -7.90 -8.94 19.25
CA SER A 200 -9.02 -8.03 19.47
C SER A 200 -9.68 -8.27 20.82
N SER A 201 -10.24 -7.24 21.42
CA SER A 201 -11.12 -7.37 22.59
C SER A 201 -12.57 -7.75 22.23
N LYS A 202 -12.91 -7.76 20.95
CA LYS A 202 -14.23 -8.11 20.41
C LYS A 202 -14.11 -9.15 19.28
N PRO A 203 -15.22 -9.79 18.88
CA PRO A 203 -15.22 -10.81 17.81
C PRO A 203 -14.83 -10.31 16.43
N ALA A 204 -14.75 -8.99 16.19
CA ALA A 204 -14.38 -8.36 14.94
C ALA A 204 -13.49 -7.14 15.19
N VAL A 205 -12.58 -6.84 14.28
CA VAL A 205 -11.75 -5.62 14.30
C VAL A 205 -11.20 -5.32 12.92
N ASN A 206 -11.29 -4.06 12.50
CA ASN A 206 -10.58 -3.58 11.29
C ASN A 206 -9.08 -3.49 11.56
N LEU A 207 -8.28 -3.71 10.53
CA LEU A 207 -6.85 -3.43 10.49
C LEU A 207 -6.59 -2.41 9.38
N SER A 208 -6.16 -1.21 9.78
CA SER A 208 -5.72 -0.18 8.86
C SER A 208 -4.24 0.12 9.11
N VAL A 209 -3.46 0.22 8.06
CA VAL A 209 -2.03 0.51 8.12
C VAL A 209 -1.67 1.57 7.10
N TYR A 210 -0.95 2.60 7.54
CA TYR A 210 -0.43 3.64 6.66
C TYR A 210 1.09 3.70 6.77
N LEU A 211 1.75 3.82 5.62
CA LEU A 211 3.10 4.35 5.56
C LEU A 211 3.02 5.86 5.38
N VAL A 212 3.64 6.58 6.29
CA VAL A 212 3.62 8.05 6.30
C VAL A 212 5.04 8.61 6.26
N SER A 213 5.19 9.78 5.66
CA SER A 213 6.42 10.58 5.70
C SER A 213 6.31 11.62 6.81
N LEU A 214 7.30 11.69 7.67
CA LEU A 214 7.34 12.59 8.84
C LEU A 214 8.62 13.44 8.82
N PRO A 215 8.60 14.67 9.40
CA PRO A 215 7.44 15.32 10.04
C PRO A 215 6.32 15.60 9.06
N TRP A 216 5.08 15.53 9.54
CA TRP A 216 3.91 15.82 8.70
C TRP A 216 3.95 17.23 8.15
N ASN A 217 3.83 17.38 6.84
CA ASN A 217 3.79 18.69 6.18
C ASN A 217 2.44 19.38 6.45
N MET A 218 2.46 20.38 7.32
CA MET A 218 1.28 21.14 7.74
C MET A 218 0.85 22.22 6.74
N ASN A 219 1.54 22.37 5.62
CA ASN A 219 1.17 23.33 4.60
C ASN A 219 -0.20 22.95 4.00
N LYS A 220 -1.12 23.91 3.92
CA LYS A 220 -2.44 23.69 3.32
C LYS A 220 -2.40 23.30 1.82
N ARG A 221 -1.26 23.52 1.16
CA ARG A 221 -1.00 23.13 -0.23
C ARG A 221 -0.16 21.85 -0.34
N ALA A 222 0.09 21.17 0.79
CA ALA A 222 0.82 19.90 0.78
C ALA A 222 0.11 18.90 -0.14
N LYS A 223 0.88 18.20 -0.94
CA LYS A 223 0.37 17.08 -1.74
C LYS A 223 0.19 15.87 -0.82
N ILE A 224 -0.61 14.91 -1.24
CA ILE A 224 -0.76 13.62 -0.51
C ILE A 224 0.61 12.98 -0.30
N THR A 225 1.43 12.94 -1.33
CA THR A 225 2.80 12.38 -1.31
C THR A 225 3.77 13.06 -0.35
N ASP A 226 3.47 14.28 0.12
CA ASP A 226 4.29 14.93 1.15
C ASP A 226 4.13 14.26 2.52
N ASN A 227 3.03 13.52 2.73
CA ASN A 227 2.62 13.02 4.03
C ASN A 227 2.30 11.51 4.03
N ILE A 228 1.68 10.99 2.98
CA ILE A 228 1.25 9.60 2.88
C ILE A 228 2.01 8.95 1.74
N ILE A 229 2.71 7.86 2.05
CA ILE A 229 3.42 7.05 1.07
C ILE A 229 2.41 6.06 0.47
N THR A 230 1.86 5.18 1.30
CA THR A 230 0.82 4.24 0.85
C THR A 230 -0.01 3.73 2.02
N ARG A 231 -1.05 2.95 1.74
CA ARG A 231 -2.06 2.48 2.68
C ARG A 231 -2.38 1.01 2.45
N GLY A 232 -2.89 0.34 3.50
CA GLY A 232 -3.38 -1.03 3.41
C GLY A 232 -4.47 -1.29 4.44
N TRP A 233 -5.41 -2.17 4.10
CA TRP A 233 -6.53 -2.54 4.97
C TRP A 233 -6.74 -4.04 4.96
N ALA A 234 -7.19 -4.58 6.08
CA ALA A 234 -7.56 -5.98 6.22
C ALA A 234 -8.63 -6.16 7.31
N ASP A 235 -9.29 -7.29 7.30
CA ASP A 235 -10.13 -7.75 8.41
C ASP A 235 -9.45 -8.94 9.10
N LEU A 236 -9.21 -8.82 10.40
CA LEU A 236 -8.53 -9.88 11.15
C LEU A 236 -9.39 -11.16 11.23
N GLN A 237 -10.71 -11.08 11.05
CA GLN A 237 -11.57 -12.25 10.93
C GLN A 237 -11.17 -13.16 9.75
N ASN A 238 -10.59 -12.57 8.70
CA ASN A 238 -10.12 -13.26 7.51
C ASN A 238 -8.65 -13.71 7.60
N HIS A 239 -8.07 -13.80 8.80
CA HIS A 239 -6.66 -14.13 9.02
C HIS A 239 -6.20 -15.45 8.37
N SER A 240 -7.09 -16.41 8.18
CA SER A 240 -6.80 -17.73 7.57
C SER A 240 -7.41 -17.93 6.20
N SER A 241 -8.45 -17.18 5.85
CA SER A 241 -9.17 -17.32 4.57
C SER A 241 -9.90 -16.02 4.22
N LEU A 242 -9.78 -15.58 2.96
CA LEU A 242 -10.55 -14.44 2.45
C LEU A 242 -12.01 -14.80 2.18
N THR A 243 -12.34 -16.09 2.03
CA THR A 243 -13.68 -16.58 1.65
C THR A 243 -14.45 -17.20 2.80
N ASN A 244 -13.81 -17.36 3.96
CA ASN A 244 -14.42 -18.00 5.13
C ASN A 244 -13.80 -17.42 6.39
N GLY A 245 -14.21 -16.21 6.71
CA GLY A 245 -13.84 -15.52 7.94
C GLY A 245 -14.45 -16.18 9.17
N SER A 246 -13.85 -15.95 10.31
CA SER A 246 -14.33 -16.48 11.59
C SER A 246 -14.29 -15.42 12.68
N ALA A 247 -15.33 -15.43 13.52
CA ALA A 247 -15.35 -14.55 14.68
C ALA A 247 -14.12 -14.75 15.56
N LEU A 248 -13.45 -13.66 15.91
CA LEU A 248 -12.27 -13.69 16.76
C LEU A 248 -12.66 -14.05 18.21
N LYS A 249 -11.83 -14.83 18.89
CA LYS A 249 -11.92 -15.02 20.32
C LYS A 249 -11.22 -13.86 21.03
N PRO A 250 -11.91 -13.08 21.87
CA PRO A 250 -11.31 -11.95 22.57
C PRO A 250 -10.00 -12.31 23.29
N GLY A 251 -8.95 -11.52 23.08
CA GLY A 251 -7.62 -11.73 23.67
C GLY A 251 -6.76 -12.82 23.02
N VAL A 252 -7.28 -13.59 22.07
CA VAL A 252 -6.49 -14.56 21.30
C VAL A 252 -5.75 -13.85 20.18
N PHE A 253 -4.47 -14.17 20.01
CA PHE A 253 -3.62 -13.59 18.96
C PHE A 253 -3.74 -14.39 17.67
N TYR A 254 -4.00 -13.68 16.59
CA TYR A 254 -4.05 -14.20 15.23
C TYR A 254 -2.95 -13.54 14.40
N LYS A 255 -2.39 -14.27 13.44
CA LYS A 255 -1.35 -13.78 12.53
C LYS A 255 -1.91 -13.73 11.12
N MET A 256 -1.69 -12.62 10.44
CA MET A 256 -2.02 -12.49 9.02
C MET A 256 -0.99 -11.64 8.30
N SER A 257 -0.99 -11.76 6.98
CA SER A 257 -0.16 -10.92 6.09
C SER A 257 -1.03 -10.32 5.01
N PHE A 258 -0.78 -9.06 4.68
CA PHE A 258 -1.44 -8.40 3.57
C PHE A 258 -0.56 -7.30 2.98
N ASP A 259 -0.84 -6.95 1.73
CA ASP A 259 -0.10 -5.93 1.00
C ASP A 259 -0.74 -4.55 1.22
N PHE A 260 0.11 -3.53 1.13
CA PHE A 260 -0.34 -2.15 0.94
C PHE A 260 -0.65 -1.90 -0.55
N GLN A 261 -1.22 -0.76 -0.86
CA GLN A 261 -1.36 -0.34 -2.25
C GLN A 261 0.02 -0.13 -2.89
N PRO A 262 0.18 -0.43 -4.19
CA PRO A 262 1.44 -0.18 -4.89
C PRO A 262 1.77 1.31 -4.91
N ASP A 263 3.06 1.63 -4.84
CA ASP A 263 3.56 3.00 -4.98
C ASP A 263 4.97 3.04 -5.57
N ASP A 264 5.38 4.21 -6.06
CA ASP A 264 6.75 4.51 -6.51
C ASP A 264 7.11 5.92 -6.08
N GLN A 265 7.74 6.05 -4.91
CA GLN A 265 7.99 7.34 -4.28
C GLN A 265 9.41 7.44 -3.70
N VAL A 266 10.02 8.61 -3.84
CA VAL A 266 11.30 8.95 -3.21
C VAL A 266 11.05 9.78 -1.94
N ILE A 267 11.30 9.18 -0.79
CA ILE A 267 11.24 9.85 0.51
C ILE A 267 12.53 10.63 0.70
N LYS A 268 12.43 11.92 0.94
CA LYS A 268 13.55 12.83 0.95
C LYS A 268 14.41 12.74 2.21
N LYS A 269 15.70 12.98 2.06
CA LYS A 269 16.62 13.27 3.16
C LYS A 269 15.99 14.26 4.15
N GLY A 270 16.15 14.00 5.45
CA GLY A 270 15.58 14.80 6.53
C GLY A 270 14.17 14.36 6.95
N GLN A 271 13.52 13.48 6.20
CA GLN A 271 12.26 12.85 6.57
C GLN A 271 12.48 11.54 7.34
N GLN A 272 11.40 10.99 7.89
CA GLN A 272 11.35 9.67 8.51
C GLN A 272 10.22 8.88 7.86
N ILE A 273 10.38 7.57 7.72
CA ILE A 273 9.29 6.67 7.34
C ILE A 273 8.59 6.24 8.62
N GLY A 274 7.29 6.46 8.70
CA GLY A 274 6.43 6.02 9.78
C GLY A 274 5.49 4.90 9.36
N LEU A 275 5.40 3.83 10.15
CA LEU A 275 4.35 2.83 10.09
C LEU A 275 3.30 3.19 11.14
N MET A 276 2.11 3.59 10.71
CA MET A 276 0.97 3.82 11.58
C MET A 276 -0.01 2.66 11.47
N ILE A 277 -0.32 2.03 12.61
CA ILE A 277 -1.32 0.97 12.75
C ILE A 277 -2.49 1.55 13.53
N PHE A 278 -3.69 1.40 13.00
CA PHE A 278 -4.94 1.79 13.66
C PHE A 278 -6.06 0.82 13.26
N SER A 279 -7.27 0.97 13.78
CA SER A 279 -8.34 0.04 13.48
C SER A 279 -9.27 0.60 12.40
N SER A 280 -10.29 1.35 12.77
CA SER A 280 -11.24 1.88 11.80
C SER A 280 -10.71 3.13 11.10
N ASP A 281 -10.69 3.08 9.78
CA ASP A 281 -10.40 4.21 8.92
C ASP A 281 -11.73 4.88 8.52
N SER A 282 -11.93 6.13 8.95
CA SER A 282 -13.19 6.85 8.76
C SER A 282 -13.60 7.02 7.28
N GLU A 283 -12.66 6.90 6.36
CA GLU A 283 -12.90 7.08 4.93
C GLU A 283 -13.09 5.76 4.17
N TYR A 284 -12.46 4.65 4.65
CA TYR A 284 -12.31 3.45 3.83
C TYR A 284 -12.81 2.15 4.47
N THR A 285 -13.10 2.12 5.77
CA THR A 285 -13.56 0.90 6.44
C THR A 285 -14.99 1.03 6.96
N ILE A 286 -15.58 -0.08 7.37
CA ILE A 286 -16.81 -0.03 8.17
C ILE A 286 -16.52 0.66 9.50
N LEU A 287 -17.54 1.31 10.07
CA LEU A 287 -17.40 2.14 11.26
C LEU A 287 -18.19 1.51 12.42
N PRO A 288 -17.59 0.54 13.15
CA PRO A 288 -18.21 -0.03 14.34
C PRO A 288 -18.22 0.99 15.48
N GLU A 289 -19.02 0.73 16.52
CA GLU A 289 -19.00 1.53 17.74
C GLU A 289 -17.58 1.58 18.34
N PRO A 290 -17.10 2.75 18.76
CA PRO A 290 -15.77 2.94 19.34
C PRO A 290 -15.52 2.03 20.56
N GLY A 291 -14.26 1.83 20.90
CA GLY A 291 -13.84 1.17 22.13
C GLY A 291 -13.30 -0.26 21.97
N THR A 292 -13.32 -0.82 20.74
CA THR A 292 -12.62 -2.09 20.49
C THR A 292 -11.13 -1.90 20.70
N LYS A 293 -10.49 -2.77 21.50
CA LYS A 293 -9.05 -2.75 21.70
C LYS A 293 -8.37 -3.70 20.72
N LEU A 294 -7.37 -3.19 20.02
CA LEU A 294 -6.45 -3.95 19.17
C LEU A 294 -5.09 -4.00 19.84
N THR A 295 -4.61 -5.19 20.15
CA THR A 295 -3.29 -5.41 20.77
C THR A 295 -2.37 -6.06 19.76
N VAL A 296 -1.20 -5.46 19.51
CA VAL A 296 -0.20 -5.92 18.54
C VAL A 296 0.99 -6.55 19.27
N ASP A 297 1.40 -7.73 18.84
CA ASP A 297 2.60 -8.42 19.31
C ASP A 297 3.81 -7.89 18.50
N LEU A 298 4.69 -7.13 19.14
CA LEU A 298 5.80 -6.45 18.46
C LEU A 298 6.86 -7.43 17.95
N LYS A 299 7.04 -8.55 18.63
CA LYS A 299 8.05 -9.55 18.25
C LYS A 299 7.71 -10.22 16.93
N GLU A 300 6.44 -10.49 16.69
CA GLU A 300 5.98 -11.25 15.52
C GLU A 300 5.34 -10.36 14.44
N THR A 301 5.43 -9.04 14.61
CA THR A 301 4.95 -8.09 13.61
C THR A 301 6.13 -7.46 12.87
N ILE A 302 6.13 -7.57 11.56
CA ILE A 302 7.15 -7.03 10.68
C ILE A 302 6.52 -6.35 9.48
N ILE A 303 7.21 -5.36 8.93
CA ILE A 303 6.87 -4.77 7.64
C ILE A 303 8.00 -5.01 6.65
N THR A 304 7.65 -5.29 5.40
CA THR A 304 8.60 -5.43 4.30
C THR A 304 8.41 -4.30 3.31
N LEU A 305 9.46 -3.54 3.05
CA LEU A 305 9.46 -2.43 2.10
C LEU A 305 10.25 -2.80 0.84
N PRO A 306 9.70 -2.61 -0.37
CA PRO A 306 10.43 -2.77 -1.63
C PRO A 306 11.32 -1.54 -1.87
N ILE A 307 12.58 -1.61 -1.45
CA ILE A 307 13.54 -0.50 -1.53
C ILE A 307 14.45 -0.66 -2.75
N VAL A 308 14.54 0.36 -3.58
CA VAL A 308 15.50 0.40 -4.69
C VAL A 308 16.92 0.44 -4.13
N GLY A 309 17.74 -0.55 -4.48
CA GLY A 309 19.05 -0.78 -3.91
C GLY A 309 19.05 -1.52 -2.56
N GLY A 310 17.88 -2.02 -2.14
CA GLY A 310 17.70 -2.96 -1.04
C GLY A 310 18.26 -2.52 0.31
N ASN A 311 18.80 -3.50 1.03
CA ASN A 311 19.38 -3.28 2.36
C ASN A 311 20.55 -2.30 2.38
N ALA A 312 21.33 -2.23 1.30
CA ALA A 312 22.46 -1.30 1.21
C ALA A 312 21.97 0.16 1.17
N ALA A 313 20.99 0.47 0.31
CA ALA A 313 20.41 1.80 0.22
C ALA A 313 19.68 2.19 1.53
N PHE A 314 18.92 1.28 2.11
CA PHE A 314 18.24 1.54 3.38
C PHE A 314 19.25 1.82 4.49
N LYS A 315 20.34 1.06 4.58
CA LYS A 315 21.40 1.27 5.57
C LYS A 315 22.04 2.66 5.41
N ALA A 316 22.43 3.02 4.19
CA ALA A 316 23.01 4.34 3.91
C ALA A 316 22.07 5.49 4.31
N ALA A 317 20.77 5.30 4.12
CA ALA A 317 19.78 6.32 4.45
C ALA A 317 19.51 6.46 5.95
N VAL A 318 19.64 5.41 6.79
CA VAL A 318 19.23 5.46 8.21
C VAL A 318 20.38 5.41 9.21
N ASP A 319 21.54 4.85 8.84
CA ASP A 319 22.75 4.73 9.69
C ASP A 319 23.71 5.91 9.48
#